data_f11fdfc630936c87960c54eea893721e
#
_entry.id   f11fdfc630936c87960c54eea893721e
#
_cell.length_a   1.000
_cell.length_b   1.000
_cell.length_c   1.000
_cell.angle_alpha   90.00
_cell.angle_beta   90.00
_cell.angle_gamma   90.00
#
_symmetry.space_group_name_H-M   'P 1'
#
loop_
_entity.id
_entity.type
_entity.pdbx_description
1 polymer ?
#
loop_
_entity_poly.entity_id
_entity_poly.type
_entity_poly.pdbx_seq_one_letter_code
_entity_poly.pdbx_strand_id
1 'polypeptide(L)'
;MPLKHHKYNSILSTFEFQQKSAMFLEHHLNPQQDSGWIEVITGSMFSGKTEELIRRLKRAQFAKQNIEIFKPILDVRYDEEQVVSHDANHIRSSPVPAAANIRLLADQCDVVGIDEAQFFDHEIVNVCNDLANKGKRVIVAGLDMDFKGNPFGPMPALMATAEYVTKVHAVCTRTGNLANFSYRKSNEDQIVMLGETQEYEPLSRSAFY
;
A
#
# COMPACT_ATOMS: atom_id res chain seq x y z
N MET A 1 45.57 40.59 14.86
CA MET A 1 44.72 39.98 13.84
C MET A 1 44.20 38.65 14.37
N PRO A 2 42.94 38.50 14.76
CA PRO A 2 42.35 37.20 15.05
C PRO A 2 41.49 36.76 13.90
N LEU A 3 41.72 35.50 13.46
CA LEU A 3 41.08 34.82 12.37
C LEU A 3 39.66 34.38 12.75
N LYS A 4 38.77 34.50 11.78
CA LYS A 4 37.35 34.18 11.79
C LYS A 4 37.11 32.66 12.00
N HIS A 5 36.51 32.30 13.14
CA HIS A 5 35.89 31.00 13.37
C HIS A 5 34.42 31.19 13.80
N HIS A 6 33.58 31.63 12.88
CA HIS A 6 32.14 31.76 13.18
C HIS A 6 31.25 31.54 11.97
N LYS A 7 31.38 30.40 11.26
CA LYS A 7 30.40 30.05 10.21
C LYS A 7 30.06 28.56 10.06
N TYR A 8 30.63 27.68 10.89
CA TYR A 8 30.33 26.25 10.76
C TYR A 8 29.30 25.69 11.76
N ASN A 9 29.01 26.42 12.86
CA ASN A 9 28.06 25.90 13.87
C ASN A 9 26.59 26.17 13.59
N SER A 10 26.22 26.96 12.59
CA SER A 10 24.82 27.25 12.27
C SER A 10 24.18 26.26 11.27
N ILE A 11 25.01 25.50 10.56
CA ILE A 11 24.53 24.52 9.56
C ILE A 11 24.23 23.17 10.21
N LEU A 12 24.97 22.79 11.26
CA LEU A 12 24.75 21.52 11.97
C LEU A 12 23.49 21.55 12.85
N SER A 13 23.10 22.70 13.42
CA SER A 13 21.90 22.82 14.25
C SER A 13 20.59 22.73 13.44
N THR A 14 20.62 23.03 12.16
CA THR A 14 19.44 22.95 11.28
C THR A 14 19.19 21.54 10.77
N PHE A 15 20.23 20.69 10.71
CA PHE A 15 20.10 19.29 10.31
C PHE A 15 19.60 18.38 11.43
N GLU A 16 19.91 18.66 12.69
CA GLU A 16 19.45 17.82 13.81
C GLU A 16 17.97 18.00 14.16
N PHE A 17 17.32 19.10 13.75
CA PHE A 17 15.90 19.35 14.05
C PHE A 17 14.93 18.71 13.06
N GLN A 18 15.44 18.21 11.91
CA GLN A 18 14.60 17.61 10.86
C GLN A 18 14.43 16.10 10.98
N GLN A 19 15.08 15.44 11.96
CA GLN A 19 15.07 13.98 12.08
C GLN A 19 14.07 13.42 13.11
N LYS A 20 13.21 14.27 13.69
CA LYS A 20 12.22 13.84 14.71
C LYS A 20 10.78 14.09 14.29
N SER A 21 10.34 13.61 13.16
CA SER A 21 8.96 13.19 12.87
C SER A 21 8.79 12.84 11.40
N ALA A 22 9.45 11.79 10.95
CA ALA A 22 9.09 11.14 9.69
C ALA A 22 7.87 10.24 9.88
N MET A 23 6.86 10.72 10.60
CA MET A 23 5.57 10.08 10.68
C MET A 23 4.62 10.85 9.76
N PHE A 24 4.49 10.37 8.53
CA PHE A 24 3.47 10.76 7.55
C PHE A 24 3.17 12.28 7.51
N LEU A 25 4.02 13.03 6.85
CA LEU A 25 3.59 14.28 6.23
C LEU A 25 2.73 13.89 5.02
N GLU A 26 1.41 13.84 5.22
CA GLU A 26 0.53 13.99 4.07
C GLU A 26 0.93 15.32 3.43
N HIS A 27 1.36 15.25 2.17
CA HIS A 27 1.63 16.46 1.41
C HIS A 27 0.37 17.33 1.50
N HIS A 28 0.52 18.54 2.05
CA HIS A 28 -0.47 19.56 1.84
C HIS A 28 -0.57 19.74 0.33
N LEU A 29 -1.74 19.40 -0.21
CA LEU A 29 -2.04 19.62 -1.61
C LEU A 29 -1.76 21.09 -1.89
N ASN A 30 -0.63 21.39 -2.52
CA ASN A 30 -0.41 22.72 -3.06
C ASN A 30 -1.36 22.82 -4.25
N PRO A 31 -2.36 23.75 -4.24
CA PRO A 31 -3.32 23.88 -5.32
C PRO A 31 -2.70 24.17 -6.70
N GLN A 32 -1.40 24.41 -6.75
CA GLN A 32 -0.62 24.68 -7.96
C GLN A 32 0.22 23.48 -8.43
N GLN A 33 0.12 22.33 -7.78
CA GLN A 33 0.85 21.13 -8.19
C GLN A 33 -0.06 20.29 -9.08
N ASP A 34 0.14 20.38 -10.39
CA ASP A 34 -0.62 19.66 -11.42
C ASP A 34 -0.31 18.13 -11.49
N SER A 35 0.54 17.60 -10.61
CA SER A 35 0.93 16.18 -10.58
C SER A 35 0.40 15.46 -9.35
N GLY A 36 -0.18 14.28 -9.57
CA GLY A 36 -0.50 13.33 -8.51
C GLY A 36 0.73 12.55 -8.05
N TRP A 37 0.50 11.48 -7.28
CA TRP A 37 1.56 10.60 -6.79
C TRP A 37 1.03 9.20 -6.48
N ILE A 38 1.94 8.23 -6.31
CA ILE A 38 1.65 6.86 -5.98
C ILE A 38 2.14 6.57 -4.56
N GLU A 39 1.26 6.00 -3.73
CA GLU A 39 1.56 5.47 -2.40
C GLU A 39 1.37 3.96 -2.41
N VAL A 40 2.36 3.20 -1.98
CA VAL A 40 2.25 1.74 -1.83
C VAL A 40 2.26 1.37 -0.35
N ILE A 41 1.24 0.62 0.07
CA ILE A 41 1.13 -0.01 1.38
C ILE A 41 1.36 -1.50 1.18
N THR A 42 2.41 -2.03 1.76
CA THR A 42 2.82 -3.42 1.53
C THR A 42 3.18 -4.14 2.83
N GLY A 43 3.26 -5.46 2.80
CA GLY A 43 3.57 -6.30 3.95
C GLY A 43 2.88 -7.67 3.89
N SER A 44 3.13 -8.52 4.88
CA SER A 44 2.55 -9.86 4.98
C SER A 44 1.02 -9.83 5.19
N MET A 45 0.38 -10.98 5.10
CA MET A 45 -1.00 -11.15 5.61
C MET A 45 -1.07 -10.73 7.08
N PHE A 46 -2.23 -10.25 7.51
CA PHE A 46 -2.53 -9.80 8.89
C PHE A 46 -1.70 -8.59 9.37
N SER A 47 -1.09 -7.83 8.45
CA SER A 47 -0.27 -6.66 8.79
C SER A 47 -1.04 -5.34 8.82
N GLY A 48 -2.34 -5.34 8.49
CA GLY A 48 -3.18 -4.13 8.51
C GLY A 48 -3.09 -3.28 7.24
N LYS A 49 -2.74 -3.87 6.08
CA LYS A 49 -2.66 -3.13 4.80
C LYS A 49 -3.98 -2.50 4.39
N THR A 50 -5.05 -3.30 4.39
CA THR A 50 -6.40 -2.85 4.02
C THR A 50 -6.93 -1.81 5.00
N GLU A 51 -6.67 -1.96 6.29
CA GLU A 51 -7.02 -0.97 7.32
C GLU A 51 -6.33 0.37 7.06
N GLU A 52 -5.03 0.33 6.73
CA GLU A 52 -4.26 1.54 6.41
C GLU A 52 -4.73 2.19 5.10
N LEU A 53 -5.05 1.40 4.07
CA LEU A 53 -5.67 1.89 2.84
C LEU A 53 -6.99 2.62 3.15
N ILE A 54 -7.90 1.98 3.87
CA ILE A 54 -9.19 2.56 4.27
C ILE A 54 -8.97 3.83 5.10
N ARG A 55 -8.02 3.82 6.03
CA ARG A 55 -7.70 5.00 6.86
C ARG A 55 -7.29 6.19 6.01
N ARG A 56 -6.43 6.00 5.00
CA ARG A 56 -6.00 7.08 4.08
C ARG A 56 -7.15 7.57 3.22
N LEU A 57 -7.96 6.66 2.69
CA LEU A 57 -9.12 7.02 1.86
C LEU A 57 -10.20 7.76 2.64
N LYS A 58 -10.47 7.39 3.90
CA LYS A 58 -11.38 8.12 4.76
C LYS A 58 -10.92 9.57 5.01
N ARG A 59 -9.62 9.79 5.18
CA ARG A 59 -9.09 11.16 5.32
C ARG A 59 -9.32 11.99 4.04
N ALA A 60 -9.13 11.40 2.85
CA ALA A 60 -9.45 12.04 1.59
C ALA A 60 -10.95 12.35 1.48
N GLN A 61 -11.81 11.42 1.89
CA GLN A 61 -13.26 11.63 1.93
C GLN A 61 -13.67 12.77 2.88
N PHE A 62 -13.06 12.88 4.05
CA PHE A 62 -13.28 14.02 4.95
C PHE A 62 -12.84 15.35 4.31
N ALA A 63 -11.82 15.33 3.45
CA ALA A 63 -11.41 16.47 2.64
C ALA A 63 -12.32 16.72 1.41
N LYS A 64 -13.46 16.00 1.31
CA LYS A 64 -14.45 16.10 0.24
C LYS A 64 -13.89 15.73 -1.14
N GLN A 65 -12.87 14.90 -1.21
CA GLN A 65 -12.35 14.33 -2.43
C GLN A 65 -13.20 13.14 -2.89
N ASN A 66 -13.37 12.99 -4.21
CA ASN A 66 -14.03 11.82 -4.79
C ASN A 66 -13.07 10.63 -4.74
N ILE A 67 -13.50 9.57 -4.07
CA ILE A 67 -12.69 8.37 -3.87
C ILE A 67 -13.38 7.15 -4.46
N GLU A 68 -12.60 6.20 -4.98
CA GLU A 68 -13.06 4.86 -5.32
C GLU A 68 -11.97 3.83 -5.03
N ILE A 69 -12.38 2.61 -4.64
CA ILE A 69 -11.48 1.49 -4.43
C ILE A 69 -11.74 0.45 -5.52
N PHE A 70 -10.65 -0.04 -6.13
CA PHE A 70 -10.67 -1.13 -7.09
C PHE A 70 -9.99 -2.37 -6.50
N LYS A 71 -10.53 -3.54 -6.79
CA LYS A 71 -9.93 -4.84 -6.47
C LYS A 71 -10.01 -5.78 -7.68
N PRO A 72 -9.08 -6.74 -7.84
CA PRO A 72 -9.16 -7.73 -8.91
C PRO A 72 -10.30 -8.71 -8.67
N ILE A 73 -10.98 -9.13 -9.73
CA ILE A 73 -11.92 -10.26 -9.68
C ILE A 73 -11.08 -11.54 -9.67
N LEU A 74 -11.01 -12.21 -8.51
CA LEU A 74 -10.26 -13.46 -8.35
C LEU A 74 -11.10 -14.71 -8.56
N ASP A 75 -12.38 -14.67 -8.20
CA ASP A 75 -13.36 -15.73 -8.43
C ASP A 75 -14.79 -15.16 -8.36
N VAL A 76 -15.65 -15.58 -9.28
CA VAL A 76 -17.06 -15.14 -9.38
C VAL A 76 -17.93 -15.68 -8.25
N ARG A 77 -17.40 -16.57 -7.39
CA ARG A 77 -18.15 -17.25 -6.32
C ARG A 77 -18.32 -16.47 -5.03
N TYR A 78 -17.57 -15.38 -4.85
CA TYR A 78 -17.65 -14.55 -3.64
C TYR A 78 -17.90 -13.10 -4.03
N ASP A 79 -19.18 -12.77 -4.07
CA ASP A 79 -19.73 -11.46 -4.37
C ASP A 79 -19.64 -10.59 -3.10
N GLU A 80 -18.42 -10.18 -2.72
CA GLU A 80 -18.25 -9.19 -1.68
C GLU A 80 -17.80 -7.86 -2.33
N GLU A 81 -18.80 -7.05 -2.69
CA GLU A 81 -18.62 -5.64 -3.11
C GLU A 81 -18.01 -4.74 -2.01
N GLN A 82 -17.63 -5.31 -0.88
CA GLN A 82 -17.15 -4.54 0.28
C GLN A 82 -15.73 -4.95 0.65
N VAL A 83 -14.83 -3.96 0.70
CA VAL A 83 -13.58 -4.13 1.43
C VAL A 83 -13.90 -4.03 2.91
N VAL A 84 -13.93 -5.17 3.58
CA VAL A 84 -14.21 -5.26 5.01
C VAL A 84 -12.89 -5.19 5.76
N SER A 85 -12.68 -4.15 6.56
CA SER A 85 -11.76 -4.26 7.69
C SER A 85 -12.49 -4.96 8.83
N HIS A 86 -11.78 -5.68 9.69
CA HIS A 86 -12.34 -6.36 10.86
C HIS A 86 -13.17 -5.45 11.79
N ASP A 87 -13.13 -4.13 11.61
CA ASP A 87 -13.76 -3.09 12.43
C ASP A 87 -15.03 -2.46 11.82
N ALA A 88 -15.79 -3.14 10.97
CA ALA A 88 -17.05 -2.65 10.38
C ALA A 88 -16.97 -1.31 9.62
N ASN A 89 -15.79 -0.91 9.19
CA ASN A 89 -15.55 0.32 8.44
C ASN A 89 -15.54 0.03 6.94
N HIS A 90 -16.70 0.06 6.31
CA HIS A 90 -16.85 -0.28 4.89
C HIS A 90 -16.66 0.94 3.99
N ILE A 91 -15.77 0.86 3.00
CA ILE A 91 -15.85 1.64 1.76
C ILE A 91 -16.15 0.64 0.65
N ARG A 92 -17.13 0.95 -0.21
CA ARG A 92 -17.42 0.09 -1.36
C ARG A 92 -16.20 -0.03 -2.27
N SER A 93 -15.93 -1.24 -2.74
CA SER A 93 -14.92 -1.52 -3.74
C SER A 93 -15.57 -2.00 -5.02
N SER A 94 -15.02 -1.55 -6.15
CA SER A 94 -15.44 -1.97 -7.49
C SER A 94 -14.52 -3.10 -7.96
N PRO A 95 -15.02 -4.35 -8.04
CA PRO A 95 -14.27 -5.46 -8.63
C PRO A 95 -14.05 -5.20 -10.12
N VAL A 96 -12.82 -5.39 -10.60
CA VAL A 96 -12.48 -5.19 -12.02
C VAL A 96 -11.74 -6.41 -12.57
N PRO A 97 -12.01 -6.81 -13.84
CA PRO A 97 -11.40 -7.99 -14.44
C PRO A 97 -9.92 -7.79 -14.82
N ALA A 98 -9.50 -6.56 -15.09
CA ALA A 98 -8.13 -6.23 -15.48
C ALA A 98 -7.75 -4.82 -15.03
N ALA A 99 -6.46 -4.57 -14.88
CA ALA A 99 -5.93 -3.27 -14.50
C ALA A 99 -6.37 -2.13 -15.44
N ALA A 100 -6.43 -2.40 -16.75
CA ALA A 100 -6.83 -1.41 -17.75
C ALA A 100 -8.22 -0.81 -17.52
N ASN A 101 -9.15 -1.56 -16.89
CA ASN A 101 -10.50 -1.08 -16.60
C ASN A 101 -10.50 0.10 -15.60
N ILE A 102 -9.51 0.14 -14.71
CA ILE A 102 -9.38 1.20 -13.71
C ILE A 102 -9.23 2.57 -14.37
N ARG A 103 -8.47 2.67 -15.50
CA ARG A 103 -8.30 3.94 -16.23
C ARG A 103 -9.62 4.59 -16.66
N LEU A 104 -10.59 3.75 -17.04
CA LEU A 104 -11.90 4.21 -17.52
C LEU A 104 -12.82 4.59 -16.36
N LEU A 105 -12.79 3.79 -15.28
CA LEU A 105 -13.70 3.97 -14.16
C LEU A 105 -13.24 5.09 -13.21
N ALA A 106 -11.93 5.34 -13.11
CA ALA A 106 -11.36 6.34 -12.22
C ALA A 106 -11.37 7.78 -12.75
N ASP A 107 -12.04 8.06 -13.88
CA ASP A 107 -11.98 9.38 -14.54
C ASP A 107 -12.43 10.52 -13.60
N GLN A 108 -13.50 10.31 -12.84
CA GLN A 108 -14.08 11.31 -11.93
C GLN A 108 -13.50 11.27 -10.51
N CYS A 109 -12.50 10.41 -10.24
CA CYS A 109 -11.90 10.28 -8.93
C CYS A 109 -10.75 11.29 -8.74
N ASP A 110 -10.65 11.88 -7.55
CA ASP A 110 -9.48 12.63 -7.11
C ASP A 110 -8.44 11.68 -6.49
N VAL A 111 -8.93 10.65 -5.79
CA VAL A 111 -8.11 9.64 -5.12
C VAL A 111 -8.58 8.24 -5.51
N VAL A 112 -7.64 7.42 -5.93
CA VAL A 112 -7.86 6.04 -6.35
C VAL A 112 -7.21 5.10 -5.36
N GLY A 113 -8.02 4.22 -4.74
CA GLY A 113 -7.55 3.10 -3.93
C GLY A 113 -7.48 1.82 -4.79
N ILE A 114 -6.43 1.03 -4.62
CA ILE A 114 -6.29 -0.29 -5.25
C ILE A 114 -5.94 -1.27 -4.15
N ASP A 115 -6.80 -2.26 -3.91
CA ASP A 115 -6.54 -3.33 -2.94
C ASP A 115 -6.18 -4.64 -3.65
N GLU A 116 -5.49 -5.53 -2.95
CA GLU A 116 -5.03 -6.83 -3.43
C GLU A 116 -4.22 -6.75 -4.74
N ALA A 117 -3.39 -5.71 -4.86
CA ALA A 117 -2.72 -5.34 -6.09
C ALA A 117 -1.78 -6.43 -6.65
N GLN A 118 -1.29 -7.37 -5.83
CA GLN A 118 -0.44 -8.48 -6.25
C GLN A 118 -1.13 -9.43 -7.23
N PHE A 119 -2.45 -9.38 -7.32
CA PHE A 119 -3.23 -10.25 -8.21
C PHE A 119 -3.57 -9.60 -9.56
N PHE A 120 -3.25 -8.34 -9.76
CA PHE A 120 -3.36 -7.72 -11.08
C PHE A 120 -2.22 -8.15 -12.00
N ASP A 121 -2.44 -8.00 -13.31
CA ASP A 121 -1.39 -8.08 -14.30
C ASP A 121 -0.39 -6.91 -14.16
N HIS A 122 0.79 -7.03 -14.82
CA HIS A 122 1.83 -6.00 -14.75
C HIS A 122 1.41 -4.65 -15.36
N GLU A 123 0.32 -4.58 -16.11
CA GLU A 123 -0.23 -3.33 -16.65
C GLU A 123 -0.68 -2.38 -15.53
N ILE A 124 -0.96 -2.89 -14.33
CA ILE A 124 -1.32 -2.05 -13.18
C ILE A 124 -0.27 -0.97 -12.87
N VAL A 125 1.01 -1.23 -13.16
CA VAL A 125 2.10 -0.26 -12.95
C VAL A 125 1.92 0.95 -13.88
N ASN A 126 1.64 0.69 -15.16
CA ASN A 126 1.36 1.74 -16.14
C ASN A 126 0.07 2.50 -15.79
N VAL A 127 -0.96 1.77 -15.35
CA VAL A 127 -2.23 2.37 -14.91
C VAL A 127 -2.01 3.35 -13.76
N CYS A 128 -1.25 2.96 -12.73
CA CYS A 128 -0.94 3.84 -11.60
C CYS A 128 -0.16 5.09 -12.04
N ASN A 129 0.85 4.93 -12.89
CA ASN A 129 1.62 6.05 -13.43
C ASN A 129 0.73 7.00 -14.26
N ASP A 130 -0.13 6.48 -15.13
CA ASP A 130 -1.03 7.28 -15.96
C ASP A 130 -2.01 8.09 -15.10
N LEU A 131 -2.55 7.48 -14.03
CA LEU A 131 -3.45 8.17 -13.09
C LEU A 131 -2.71 9.26 -12.30
N ALA A 132 -1.52 8.97 -11.80
CA ALA A 132 -0.70 9.94 -11.09
C ALA A 132 -0.28 11.10 -12.01
N ASN A 133 0.12 10.82 -13.25
CA ASN A 133 0.44 11.85 -14.26
C ASN A 133 -0.76 12.74 -14.63
N LYS A 134 -1.99 12.25 -14.41
CA LYS A 134 -3.23 13.04 -14.55
C LYS A 134 -3.62 13.80 -13.27
N GLY A 135 -2.73 13.90 -12.31
CA GLY A 135 -2.96 14.66 -11.07
C GLY A 135 -3.69 13.88 -9.96
N LYS A 136 -3.94 12.57 -10.14
CA LYS A 136 -4.66 11.78 -9.14
C LYS A 136 -3.72 11.23 -8.06
N ARG A 137 -4.20 11.17 -6.82
CA ARG A 137 -3.54 10.44 -5.73
C ARG A 137 -3.89 8.96 -5.86
N VAL A 138 -2.89 8.10 -6.03
CA VAL A 138 -3.08 6.65 -6.16
C VAL A 138 -2.53 5.95 -4.93
N ILE A 139 -3.38 5.18 -4.22
CA ILE A 139 -3.01 4.46 -3.01
C ILE A 139 -3.18 2.96 -3.26
N VAL A 140 -2.08 2.23 -3.30
CA VAL A 140 -2.05 0.81 -3.62
C VAL A 140 -1.75 0.00 -2.37
N ALA A 141 -2.55 -1.04 -2.12
CA ALA A 141 -2.29 -2.02 -1.06
C ALA A 141 -2.09 -3.41 -1.66
N GLY A 142 -1.10 -4.16 -1.16
CA GLY A 142 -0.84 -5.52 -1.64
C GLY A 142 0.27 -6.25 -0.89
N LEU A 143 0.29 -7.58 -1.06
CA LEU A 143 1.33 -8.45 -0.53
C LEU A 143 2.64 -8.27 -1.31
N ASP A 144 3.74 -7.97 -0.63
CA ASP A 144 5.06 -7.85 -1.26
C ASP A 144 5.68 -9.20 -1.62
N MET A 145 5.32 -10.26 -0.90
CA MET A 145 5.81 -11.62 -1.13
C MET A 145 4.68 -12.63 -1.13
N ASP A 146 4.87 -13.71 -1.90
CA ASP A 146 4.03 -14.89 -1.87
C ASP A 146 4.31 -15.74 -0.62
N PHE A 147 3.57 -16.85 -0.47
CA PHE A 147 3.73 -17.76 0.67
C PHE A 147 5.07 -18.52 0.69
N LYS A 148 5.84 -18.50 -0.41
CA LYS A 148 7.20 -19.06 -0.52
C LYS A 148 8.29 -18.03 -0.19
N GLY A 149 7.89 -16.77 0.09
CA GLY A 149 8.80 -15.66 0.36
C GLY A 149 9.42 -15.03 -0.89
N ASN A 150 8.88 -15.30 -2.09
CA ASN A 150 9.29 -14.66 -3.32
C ASN A 150 8.53 -13.36 -3.56
N PRO A 151 9.14 -12.37 -4.25
CA PRO A 151 8.44 -11.16 -4.68
C PRO A 151 7.16 -11.49 -5.45
N PHE A 152 6.04 -10.82 -5.12
CA PHE A 152 4.74 -11.21 -5.63
C PHE A 152 4.21 -10.26 -6.71
N GLY A 153 3.91 -10.83 -7.89
CA GLY A 153 3.24 -10.16 -9.01
C GLY A 153 3.86 -8.80 -9.37
N PRO A 154 3.05 -7.77 -9.59
CA PRO A 154 3.51 -6.43 -9.95
C PRO A 154 4.07 -5.62 -8.77
N MET A 155 3.94 -6.10 -7.53
CA MET A 155 4.29 -5.31 -6.33
C MET A 155 5.72 -4.78 -6.32
N PRO A 156 6.77 -5.53 -6.74
CA PRO A 156 8.12 -4.97 -6.79
C PRO A 156 8.24 -3.76 -7.71
N ALA A 157 7.57 -3.80 -8.86
CA ALA A 157 7.58 -2.69 -9.81
C ALA A 157 6.77 -1.49 -9.29
N LEU A 158 5.61 -1.72 -8.66
CA LEU A 158 4.82 -0.69 -8.00
C LEU A 158 5.61 0.00 -6.88
N MET A 159 6.31 -0.78 -6.04
CA MET A 159 7.17 -0.23 -4.97
C MET A 159 8.33 0.59 -5.53
N ALA A 160 8.86 0.22 -6.70
CA ALA A 160 9.97 0.93 -7.34
C ALA A 160 9.54 2.26 -7.98
N THR A 161 8.29 2.36 -8.44
CA THR A 161 7.75 3.55 -9.13
C THR A 161 7.03 4.51 -8.21
N ALA A 162 6.64 4.07 -7.00
CA ALA A 162 5.92 4.88 -6.03
C ALA A 162 6.80 5.95 -5.39
N GLU A 163 6.24 7.15 -5.17
CA GLU A 163 6.86 8.21 -4.37
C GLU A 163 6.92 7.84 -2.88
N TYR A 164 5.92 7.06 -2.39
CA TYR A 164 5.86 6.66 -0.99
C TYR A 164 5.60 5.16 -0.85
N VAL A 165 6.47 4.48 -0.11
CA VAL A 165 6.31 3.07 0.24
C VAL A 165 6.24 2.92 1.75
N THR A 166 5.13 2.34 2.22
CA THR A 166 4.92 2.01 3.63
C THR A 166 4.87 0.50 3.77
N LYS A 167 5.88 -0.06 4.44
CA LYS A 167 5.88 -1.49 4.77
C LYS A 167 5.33 -1.68 6.18
N VAL A 168 4.14 -2.29 6.27
CA VAL A 168 3.48 -2.65 7.52
C VAL A 168 3.80 -4.09 7.91
N HIS A 169 3.77 -4.38 9.21
CA HIS A 169 4.18 -5.66 9.75
C HIS A 169 3.09 -6.26 10.62
N ALA A 170 2.92 -7.58 10.53
CA ALA A 170 2.15 -8.34 11.50
C ALA A 170 3.04 -8.73 12.70
N VAL A 171 2.44 -9.37 13.69
CA VAL A 171 3.16 -9.98 14.80
C VAL A 171 3.29 -11.48 14.52
N CYS A 172 4.51 -12.01 14.61
CA CYS A 172 4.79 -13.41 14.43
C CYS A 172 4.11 -14.26 15.50
N THR A 173 3.27 -15.20 15.07
CA THR A 173 2.52 -16.09 16.00
C THR A 173 3.40 -16.99 16.82
N ARG A 174 4.62 -17.33 16.34
CA ARG A 174 5.54 -18.25 17.00
C ARG A 174 6.57 -17.56 17.89
N THR A 175 6.99 -16.34 17.55
CA THR A 175 8.10 -15.67 18.24
C THR A 175 7.73 -14.36 18.92
N GLY A 176 6.55 -13.78 18.61
CA GLY A 176 6.16 -12.45 19.05
C GLY A 176 6.90 -11.28 18.37
N ASN A 177 7.86 -11.56 17.50
CA ASN A 177 8.62 -10.55 16.75
C ASN A 177 7.83 -10.03 15.53
N LEU A 178 8.37 -9.01 14.83
CA LEU A 178 7.80 -8.51 13.59
C LEU A 178 7.76 -9.63 12.52
N ALA A 179 6.58 -9.84 11.93
CA ALA A 179 6.34 -10.80 10.87
C ALA A 179 6.37 -10.12 9.51
N ASN A 180 7.16 -10.70 8.59
CA ASN A 180 7.27 -10.26 7.20
C ASN A 180 6.81 -11.33 6.20
N PHE A 181 6.56 -12.55 6.66
CA PHE A 181 6.25 -13.69 5.80
C PHE A 181 4.82 -14.17 6.08
N SER A 182 4.12 -14.53 5.00
CA SER A 182 2.79 -15.16 5.04
C SER A 182 3.00 -16.66 4.86
N TYR A 183 3.13 -17.40 5.94
CA TYR A 183 3.35 -18.86 5.88
C TYR A 183 2.02 -19.57 5.63
N ARG A 184 1.98 -20.45 4.61
CA ARG A 184 0.83 -21.31 4.33
C ARG A 184 0.97 -22.62 5.10
N LYS A 185 -0.09 -22.99 5.80
CA LYS A 185 -0.12 -24.24 6.62
C LYS A 185 -0.39 -25.49 5.79
N SER A 186 -1.11 -25.34 4.65
CA SER A 186 -1.41 -26.44 3.73
C SER A 186 -0.24 -26.70 2.77
N ASN A 187 -0.12 -27.96 2.31
CA ASN A 187 0.91 -28.38 1.33
C ASN A 187 0.49 -28.18 -0.12
N GLU A 188 -0.54 -27.39 -0.40
CA GLU A 188 -0.99 -27.14 -1.76
C GLU A 188 -0.07 -26.12 -2.47
N ASP A 189 0.35 -26.43 -3.70
CA ASP A 189 1.30 -25.61 -4.48
C ASP A 189 0.65 -24.46 -5.26
N GLN A 190 -0.68 -24.33 -5.23
CA GLN A 190 -1.37 -23.24 -5.93
C GLN A 190 -0.99 -21.89 -5.33
N ILE A 191 -0.57 -20.94 -6.16
CA ILE A 191 -0.10 -19.61 -5.71
C ILE A 191 -1.25 -18.81 -5.09
N VAL A 192 -2.44 -18.90 -5.67
CA VAL A 192 -3.66 -18.24 -5.19
C VAL A 192 -4.53 -19.27 -4.50
N MET A 193 -4.64 -19.15 -3.19
CA MET A 193 -5.59 -19.88 -2.38
C MET A 193 -6.35 -18.87 -1.53
N LEU A 194 -7.67 -18.80 -1.74
CA LEU A 194 -8.54 -17.98 -0.92
C LEU A 194 -8.63 -18.64 0.46
N GLY A 195 -8.05 -18.04 1.47
CA GLY A 195 -8.04 -18.57 2.82
C GLY A 195 -7.73 -17.49 3.85
N GLU A 196 -8.43 -17.57 4.95
CA GLU A 196 -8.28 -16.71 6.11
C GLU A 196 -7.23 -17.25 7.12
N THR A 197 -7.34 -16.85 8.37
CA THR A 197 -6.45 -17.21 9.50
C THR A 197 -6.26 -18.73 9.71
N GLN A 198 -7.15 -19.56 9.18
CA GLN A 198 -7.03 -21.02 9.26
C GLN A 198 -5.91 -21.55 8.34
N GLU A 199 -5.71 -20.92 7.17
CA GLU A 199 -4.80 -21.37 6.13
C GLU A 199 -3.41 -20.71 6.20
N TYR A 200 -3.32 -19.51 6.78
CA TYR A 200 -2.09 -18.72 6.83
C TYR A 200 -1.75 -18.29 8.24
N GLU A 201 -0.45 -18.10 8.50
CA GLU A 201 0.04 -17.45 9.71
C GLU A 201 1.18 -16.46 9.37
N PRO A 202 1.27 -15.33 10.08
CA PRO A 202 2.35 -14.38 9.91
C PRO A 202 3.59 -14.85 10.67
N LEU A 203 4.74 -14.94 9.98
CA LEU A 203 5.99 -15.38 10.58
C LEU A 203 7.11 -14.35 10.44
N SER A 204 7.95 -14.28 11.48
CA SER A 204 9.25 -13.62 11.40
C SER A 204 10.20 -14.42 10.50
N ARG A 205 11.29 -13.79 10.05
CA ARG A 205 12.31 -14.47 9.24
C ARG A 205 12.85 -15.73 9.91
N SER A 206 13.18 -15.67 11.21
CA SER A 206 13.72 -16.80 11.96
C SER A 206 12.73 -17.95 12.20
N ALA A 207 11.43 -17.70 12.04
CA ALA A 207 10.40 -18.73 12.19
C ALA A 207 9.95 -19.30 10.84
N PHE A 208 10.24 -18.58 9.74
CA PHE A 208 9.88 -18.97 8.38
C PHE A 208 10.93 -19.89 7.76
N TYR A 209 12.24 -19.63 7.98
CA TYR A 209 13.39 -20.44 7.56
C TYR A 209 13.91 -21.32 8.71
#